data_4e004bdb2a71e148e718db261efe6817
#
_entry.id   4e004bdb2a71e148e718db261efe6817
#
_cell.length_a   1.000
_cell.length_b   1.000
_cell.length_c   1.000
_cell.angle_alpha   90.00
_cell.angle_beta   90.00
_cell.angle_gamma   90.00
#
_symmetry.space_group_name_H-M   'P 1'
#
loop_
_entity.id
_entity.type
_entity.pdbx_description
1 polymer ?
#
loop_
_entity_poly.entity_id
_entity_poly.type
_entity_poly.pdbx_seq_one_letter_code
_entity_poly.pdbx_strand_id
1 'polypeptide(L)'
;ALREAFMLTKFSAETRSYAVAITALVLMFVVPFYGWVRRHLDGARLLRAVTIFFVVTMPLFATLAHRGVSIAFPFYIWVSIYGLMVVSQMWAFAADSFNVKSGQRLFVVIMLGANLGALAGAKVTQLAVTALSPMGLMLLATGLLGATLFLAGPERAAVPEGSRAISTEHGRPVPRLFGGIGLVLRDRYLLLIALLVVLLNWINSTGEFILADIVKADAVARVAASGGALDMSSLITAFYGDFQFWVTLFSFGIQLFLVSRIFQLVGVRGALLIHPIVVAVGYGLLALAPMLGGFVPIFTLIRLIKIAENSIDYSLMNTTRQTLFLPVDRDSKYDGKTAIDTFFWRCGDLIQALAVYVGLNLLHWQAPHFALLNLTALSFVLIHAGDHALLFLLGWEIAALAAWLLN
;
A
#
# COMPACT_ATOMS: atom_id res chain seq x y z
N ALA A 1 -11.54 -1.62 1.80
CA ALA A 1 -12.77 -2.21 1.25
C ALA A 1 -13.73 -1.13 0.73
N LEU A 2 -14.34 -0.29 1.59
CA LEU A 2 -15.34 0.74 1.19
C LEU A 2 -14.85 1.70 0.10
N ARG A 3 -13.60 2.14 0.18
CA ARG A 3 -12.98 3.02 -0.83
C ARG A 3 -13.05 2.42 -2.24
N GLU A 4 -12.69 1.15 -2.36
CA GLU A 4 -12.72 0.41 -3.63
C GLU A 4 -14.17 0.19 -4.10
N ALA A 5 -15.08 -0.12 -3.17
CA ALA A 5 -16.49 -0.33 -3.49
C ALA A 5 -17.14 0.94 -4.06
N PHE A 6 -16.97 2.10 -3.42
CA PHE A 6 -17.51 3.37 -3.95
C PHE A 6 -16.92 3.72 -5.32
N MET A 7 -15.63 3.42 -5.51
CA MET A 7 -14.96 3.72 -6.77
C MET A 7 -15.43 2.81 -7.89
N LEU A 8 -15.37 1.49 -7.69
CA LEU A 8 -15.67 0.51 -8.72
C LEU A 8 -17.17 0.37 -9.04
N THR A 9 -18.05 0.73 -8.10
CA THR A 9 -19.50 0.76 -8.36
C THR A 9 -19.88 1.85 -9.36
N LYS A 10 -19.24 3.02 -9.28
CA LYS A 10 -19.57 4.19 -10.13
C LYS A 10 -18.64 4.38 -11.32
N PHE A 11 -17.37 3.96 -11.20
CA PHE A 11 -16.32 4.22 -12.16
C PHE A 11 -15.62 2.93 -12.60
N SER A 12 -14.83 3.01 -13.68
CA SER A 12 -14.01 1.91 -14.19
C SER A 12 -12.75 1.71 -13.34
N ALA A 13 -12.09 0.55 -13.52
CA ALA A 13 -10.77 0.30 -12.95
C ALA A 13 -9.72 1.28 -13.50
N GLU A 14 -9.87 1.74 -14.73
CA GLU A 14 -9.09 2.81 -15.34
C GLU A 14 -9.19 4.12 -14.55
N THR A 15 -10.41 4.59 -14.26
CA THR A 15 -10.64 5.79 -13.45
C THR A 15 -10.08 5.64 -12.04
N ARG A 16 -10.11 4.43 -11.47
CA ARG A 16 -9.42 4.11 -10.20
C ARG A 16 -7.91 4.33 -10.30
N SER A 17 -7.28 3.92 -11.40
CA SER A 17 -5.83 4.17 -11.61
C SER A 17 -5.50 5.66 -11.67
N TYR A 18 -6.36 6.47 -12.28
CA TYR A 18 -6.20 7.92 -12.25
C TYR A 18 -6.38 8.52 -10.85
N ALA A 19 -7.31 7.97 -10.06
CA ALA A 19 -7.46 8.38 -8.66
C ALA A 19 -6.22 8.03 -7.82
N VAL A 20 -5.57 6.90 -8.08
CA VAL A 20 -4.27 6.54 -7.46
C VAL A 20 -3.19 7.56 -7.84
N ALA A 21 -3.06 7.90 -9.12
CA ALA A 21 -2.09 8.88 -9.61
C ALA A 21 -2.33 10.29 -9.00
N ILE A 22 -3.58 10.74 -8.97
CA ILE A 22 -3.93 12.03 -8.34
C ILE A 22 -3.65 11.99 -6.84
N THR A 23 -3.96 10.87 -6.18
CA THR A 23 -3.61 10.68 -4.75
C THR A 23 -2.09 10.77 -4.55
N ALA A 24 -1.30 10.17 -5.44
CA ALA A 24 0.16 10.26 -5.39
C ALA A 24 0.63 11.72 -5.47
N LEU A 25 0.10 12.50 -6.42
CA LEU A 25 0.41 13.93 -6.54
C LEU A 25 -0.01 14.71 -5.29
N VAL A 26 -1.23 14.50 -4.79
CA VAL A 26 -1.72 15.19 -3.58
C VAL A 26 -0.82 14.87 -2.38
N LEU A 27 -0.41 13.62 -2.19
CA LEU A 27 0.45 13.22 -1.09
C LEU A 27 1.86 13.82 -1.18
N MET A 28 2.38 14.10 -2.38
CA MET A 28 3.65 14.83 -2.55
C MET A 28 3.61 16.23 -1.91
N PHE A 29 2.43 16.86 -1.83
CA PHE A 29 2.24 18.16 -1.16
C PHE A 29 1.82 17.99 0.31
N VAL A 30 0.95 17.03 0.61
CA VAL A 30 0.43 16.82 1.97
C VAL A 30 1.54 16.39 2.94
N VAL A 31 2.48 15.55 2.52
CA VAL A 31 3.56 15.07 3.40
C VAL A 31 4.49 16.21 3.87
N PRO A 32 5.02 17.08 3.01
CA PRO A 32 5.81 18.24 3.44
C PRO A 32 4.99 19.23 4.29
N PHE A 33 3.73 19.49 3.93
CA PHE A 33 2.83 20.35 4.69
C PHE A 33 2.60 19.80 6.11
N TYR A 34 2.35 18.51 6.23
CA TYR A 34 2.24 17.84 7.53
C TYR A 34 3.52 17.95 8.35
N GLY A 35 4.69 17.78 7.73
CA GLY A 35 5.99 17.99 8.38
C GLY A 35 6.17 19.43 8.90
N TRP A 36 5.63 20.41 8.19
CA TRP A 36 5.62 21.81 8.63
C TRP A 36 4.67 22.02 9.83
N VAL A 37 3.44 21.48 9.78
CA VAL A 37 2.45 21.57 10.89
C VAL A 37 3.00 20.92 12.16
N ARG A 38 3.67 19.77 12.05
CA ARG A 38 4.27 19.06 13.19
C ARG A 38 5.31 19.87 13.95
N ARG A 39 5.97 20.86 13.31
CA ARG A 39 6.94 21.74 13.99
C ARG A 39 6.29 22.78 14.88
N HIS A 40 5.00 23.10 14.65
CA HIS A 40 4.29 24.14 15.33
C HIS A 40 3.31 23.60 16.40
N LEU A 41 3.03 22.29 16.40
CA LEU A 41 2.09 21.65 17.31
C LEU A 41 2.76 20.52 18.09
N ASP A 42 2.45 20.43 19.38
CA ASP A 42 2.85 19.30 20.22
C ASP A 42 2.23 18.00 19.68
N GLY A 43 2.99 16.88 19.75
CA GLY A 43 2.58 15.59 19.19
C GLY A 43 1.20 15.12 19.65
N ALA A 44 0.85 15.29 20.93
CA ALA A 44 -0.47 14.92 21.48
C ALA A 44 -1.61 15.81 20.94
N ARG A 45 -1.36 17.13 20.80
CA ARG A 45 -2.34 18.07 20.22
C ARG A 45 -2.57 17.80 18.76
N LEU A 46 -1.50 17.52 18.03
CA LEU A 46 -1.56 17.18 16.61
C LEU A 46 -2.35 15.87 16.39
N LEU A 47 -2.07 14.82 17.19
CA LEU A 47 -2.81 13.55 17.13
C LEU A 47 -4.31 13.78 17.34
N ARG A 48 -4.69 14.56 18.37
CA ARG A 48 -6.11 14.87 18.63
C ARG A 48 -6.74 15.67 17.49
N ALA A 49 -6.07 16.74 17.04
CA ALA A 49 -6.60 17.59 15.96
C ALA A 49 -6.87 16.81 14.68
N VAL A 50 -5.93 15.95 14.26
CA VAL A 50 -6.09 15.12 13.07
C VAL A 50 -7.16 14.05 13.29
N THR A 51 -7.21 13.39 14.46
CA THR A 51 -8.25 12.41 14.74
C THR A 51 -9.64 13.06 14.73
N ILE A 52 -9.81 14.24 15.36
CA ILE A 52 -11.06 15.00 15.33
C ILE A 52 -11.45 15.37 13.90
N PHE A 53 -10.50 15.86 13.10
CA PHE A 53 -10.76 16.17 11.69
C PHE A 53 -11.35 14.96 10.94
N PHE A 54 -10.78 13.77 11.11
CA PHE A 54 -11.27 12.57 10.44
C PHE A 54 -12.60 12.06 11.04
N VAL A 55 -12.80 12.17 12.35
CA VAL A 55 -14.07 11.83 13.02
C VAL A 55 -15.22 12.72 12.53
N VAL A 56 -14.96 13.99 12.26
CA VAL A 56 -15.99 14.94 11.77
C VAL A 56 -16.24 14.78 10.27
N THR A 57 -15.19 14.58 9.47
CA THR A 57 -15.31 14.52 8.02
C THR A 57 -15.86 13.17 7.51
N MET A 58 -15.68 12.07 8.24
CA MET A 58 -16.22 10.76 7.84
C MET A 58 -17.76 10.74 7.81
N PRO A 59 -18.51 11.18 8.85
CA PRO A 59 -19.96 11.31 8.78
C PRO A 59 -20.44 12.29 7.71
N LEU A 60 -19.66 13.34 7.42
CA LEU A 60 -19.97 14.24 6.30
C LEU A 60 -19.98 13.49 4.97
N PHE A 61 -18.98 12.67 4.70
CA PHE A 61 -18.99 11.80 3.50
C PHE A 61 -20.17 10.82 3.51
N ALA A 62 -20.50 10.23 4.67
CA ALA A 62 -21.64 9.34 4.78
C ALA A 62 -22.96 10.05 4.47
N THR A 63 -23.16 11.27 4.98
CA THR A 63 -24.38 12.06 4.71
C THR A 63 -24.47 12.52 3.26
N LEU A 64 -23.35 12.91 2.63
CA LEU A 64 -23.29 13.28 1.22
C LEU A 64 -23.62 12.08 0.33
N ALA A 65 -23.10 10.90 0.65
CA ALA A 65 -23.43 9.65 -0.03
C ALA A 65 -24.92 9.34 0.06
N HIS A 66 -25.52 9.51 1.24
CA HIS A 66 -26.95 9.32 1.45
C HIS A 66 -27.81 10.24 0.60
N ARG A 67 -27.37 11.47 0.40
CA ARG A 67 -28.05 12.45 -0.47
C ARG A 67 -27.83 12.19 -1.96
N GLY A 68 -27.17 11.09 -2.34
CA GLY A 68 -26.90 10.75 -3.74
C GLY A 68 -25.74 11.49 -4.38
N VAL A 69 -24.99 12.30 -3.61
CA VAL A 69 -23.79 12.99 -4.12
C VAL A 69 -22.71 11.96 -4.44
N SER A 70 -22.05 12.10 -5.59
CA SER A 70 -20.95 11.22 -5.99
C SER A 70 -19.69 11.53 -5.17
N ILE A 71 -19.46 10.79 -4.10
CA ILE A 71 -18.32 10.97 -3.20
C ILE A 71 -17.10 10.09 -3.57
N ALA A 72 -17.23 9.17 -4.54
CA ALA A 72 -16.25 8.12 -4.77
C ALA A 72 -14.81 8.64 -4.93
N PHE A 73 -14.62 9.63 -5.78
CA PHE A 73 -13.30 10.20 -6.06
C PHE A 73 -12.71 10.99 -4.89
N PRO A 74 -13.40 11.98 -4.30
CA PRO A 74 -12.87 12.71 -3.16
C PRO A 74 -12.69 11.81 -1.92
N PHE A 75 -13.56 10.83 -1.70
CA PHE A 75 -13.42 9.86 -0.62
C PHE A 75 -12.22 8.95 -0.82
N TYR A 76 -11.92 8.56 -2.07
CA TYR A 76 -10.74 7.75 -2.40
C TYR A 76 -9.44 8.44 -1.98
N ILE A 77 -9.28 9.71 -2.33
CA ILE A 77 -8.12 10.53 -1.98
C ILE A 77 -8.07 10.76 -0.46
N TRP A 78 -9.20 11.10 0.14
CA TRP A 78 -9.31 11.38 1.57
C TRP A 78 -8.93 10.17 2.44
N VAL A 79 -9.41 8.96 2.11
CA VAL A 79 -9.03 7.72 2.84
C VAL A 79 -7.54 7.44 2.72
N SER A 80 -6.93 7.75 1.58
CA SER A 80 -5.50 7.55 1.38
C SER A 80 -4.67 8.50 2.25
N ILE A 81 -5.09 9.76 2.38
CA ILE A 81 -4.49 10.74 3.29
C ILE A 81 -4.68 10.29 4.75
N TYR A 82 -5.89 9.84 5.11
CA TYR A 82 -6.21 9.30 6.43
C TYR A 82 -5.25 8.17 6.82
N GLY A 83 -5.11 7.15 5.96
CA GLY A 83 -4.25 5.99 6.23
C GLY A 83 -2.81 6.39 6.49
N LEU A 84 -2.26 7.29 5.66
CA LEU A 84 -0.89 7.78 5.84
C LEU A 84 -0.73 8.58 7.14
N MET A 85 -1.62 9.54 7.40
CA MET A 85 -1.49 10.46 8.53
C MET A 85 -1.69 9.77 9.87
N VAL A 86 -2.72 8.93 10.02
CA VAL A 86 -3.03 8.27 11.31
C VAL A 86 -1.92 7.31 11.71
N VAL A 87 -1.41 6.50 10.76
CA VAL A 87 -0.32 5.58 11.05
C VAL A 87 0.97 6.33 11.42
N SER A 88 1.32 7.37 10.64
CA SER A 88 2.51 8.19 10.92
C SER A 88 2.44 8.86 12.29
N GLN A 89 1.27 9.36 12.69
CA GLN A 89 1.08 10.00 13.99
C GLN A 89 1.12 9.02 15.15
N MET A 90 0.52 7.85 14.98
CA MET A 90 0.57 6.79 16.00
C MET A 90 2.02 6.43 16.33
N TRP A 91 2.85 6.22 15.28
CA TRP A 91 4.27 5.90 15.48
C TRP A 91 5.05 7.07 16.07
N ALA A 92 4.78 8.31 15.65
CA ALA A 92 5.41 9.49 16.22
C ALA A 92 5.06 9.65 17.70
N PHE A 93 3.78 9.53 18.06
CA PHE A 93 3.31 9.58 19.44
C PHE A 93 3.91 8.47 20.31
N ALA A 94 3.97 7.24 19.78
CA ALA A 94 4.61 6.12 20.48
C ALA A 94 6.11 6.37 20.73
N ALA A 95 6.82 6.91 19.72
CA ALA A 95 8.23 7.25 19.85
C ALA A 95 8.50 8.36 20.87
N ASP A 96 7.59 9.35 20.96
CA ASP A 96 7.70 10.44 21.92
C ASP A 96 7.27 10.03 23.36
N SER A 97 6.47 8.97 23.49
CA SER A 97 5.92 8.53 24.77
C SER A 97 6.78 7.51 25.52
N PHE A 98 7.70 6.82 24.84
CA PHE A 98 8.49 5.74 25.43
C PHE A 98 9.98 6.00 25.34
N ASN A 99 10.73 5.67 26.40
CA ASN A 99 12.19 5.64 26.37
C ASN A 99 12.69 4.39 25.64
N VAL A 100 13.97 4.35 25.26
CA VAL A 100 14.59 3.27 24.46
C VAL A 100 14.35 1.88 25.06
N LYS A 101 14.48 1.71 26.38
CA LYS A 101 14.33 0.39 27.05
C LYS A 101 12.88 -0.09 27.08
N SER A 102 11.92 0.78 27.40
CA SER A 102 10.49 0.45 27.38
C SER A 102 9.94 0.37 25.97
N GLY A 103 10.44 1.20 25.05
CA GLY A 103 10.06 1.19 23.64
C GLY A 103 10.33 -0.15 22.96
N GLN A 104 11.49 -0.76 23.18
CA GLN A 104 11.83 -2.07 22.59
C GLN A 104 10.81 -3.17 22.92
N ARG A 105 10.21 -3.16 24.11
CA ARG A 105 9.18 -4.13 24.50
C ARG A 105 7.78 -3.74 24.05
N LEU A 106 7.42 -2.47 24.20
CA LEU A 106 6.08 -1.98 23.97
C LEU A 106 5.78 -1.80 22.48
N PHE A 107 6.78 -1.50 21.63
CA PHE A 107 6.58 -1.44 20.18
C PHE A 107 6.16 -2.79 19.59
N VAL A 108 6.66 -3.89 20.11
CA VAL A 108 6.20 -5.23 19.71
C VAL A 108 4.71 -5.41 20.03
N VAL A 109 4.27 -5.00 21.21
CA VAL A 109 2.85 -5.07 21.60
C VAL A 109 1.98 -4.16 20.73
N ILE A 110 2.45 -2.94 20.43
CA ILE A 110 1.75 -2.00 19.53
C ILE A 110 1.62 -2.60 18.13
N MET A 111 2.68 -3.21 17.60
CA MET A 111 2.64 -3.87 16.28
C MET A 111 1.69 -5.06 16.26
N LEU A 112 1.70 -5.89 17.31
CA LEU A 112 0.74 -7.00 17.44
C LEU A 112 -0.70 -6.47 17.48
N GLY A 113 -0.96 -5.44 18.27
CA GLY A 113 -2.28 -4.79 18.34
C GLY A 113 -2.71 -4.21 17.00
N ALA A 114 -1.82 -3.55 16.25
CA ALA A 114 -2.10 -3.02 14.92
C ALA A 114 -2.46 -4.12 13.91
N ASN A 115 -1.73 -5.24 13.90
CA ASN A 115 -2.02 -6.36 13.01
C ASN A 115 -3.34 -7.07 13.38
N LEU A 116 -3.57 -7.31 14.68
CA LEU A 116 -4.84 -7.89 15.16
C LEU A 116 -6.02 -6.97 14.86
N GLY A 117 -5.85 -5.66 15.05
CA GLY A 117 -6.86 -4.65 14.68
C GLY A 117 -7.15 -4.64 13.18
N ALA A 118 -6.13 -4.77 12.33
CA ALA A 118 -6.29 -4.85 10.88
C ALA A 118 -7.03 -6.14 10.47
N LEU A 119 -6.68 -7.29 11.06
CA LEU A 119 -7.39 -8.57 10.84
C LEU A 119 -8.86 -8.49 11.26
N ALA A 120 -9.11 -8.01 12.49
CA ALA A 120 -10.47 -7.85 13.01
C ALA A 120 -11.28 -6.86 12.15
N GLY A 121 -10.72 -5.72 11.78
CA GLY A 121 -11.38 -4.72 10.93
C GLY A 121 -11.72 -5.25 9.54
N ALA A 122 -10.81 -6.01 8.91
CA ALA A 122 -11.06 -6.64 7.62
C ALA A 122 -12.20 -7.67 7.72
N LYS A 123 -12.20 -8.53 8.77
CA LYS A 123 -13.23 -9.53 8.98
C LYS A 123 -14.58 -8.92 9.33
N VAL A 124 -14.60 -7.90 10.18
CA VAL A 124 -15.83 -7.14 10.51
C VAL A 124 -16.39 -6.51 9.24
N THR A 125 -15.57 -5.91 8.39
CA THR A 125 -16.03 -5.32 7.11
C THR A 125 -16.66 -6.39 6.22
N GLN A 126 -16.03 -7.56 6.08
CA GLN A 126 -16.56 -8.67 5.28
C GLN A 126 -17.93 -9.16 5.77
N LEU A 127 -18.06 -9.36 7.08
CA LEU A 127 -19.26 -9.96 7.67
C LEU A 127 -20.38 -8.94 7.89
N ALA A 128 -20.05 -7.72 8.27
CA ALA A 128 -21.02 -6.70 8.61
C ALA A 128 -21.62 -5.97 7.40
N VAL A 129 -21.00 -6.07 6.22
CA VAL A 129 -21.50 -5.40 5.00
C VAL A 129 -22.89 -5.91 4.57
N THR A 130 -23.25 -7.14 4.90
CA THR A 130 -24.57 -7.71 4.63
C THR A 130 -25.66 -7.20 5.58
N ALA A 131 -25.28 -6.87 6.83
CA ALA A 131 -26.19 -6.37 7.86
C ALA A 131 -26.19 -4.83 7.95
N LEU A 132 -25.02 -4.23 7.74
CA LEU A 132 -24.82 -2.78 7.74
C LEU A 132 -24.58 -2.33 6.30
N SER A 133 -25.33 -1.33 5.84
CA SER A 133 -25.01 -0.68 4.57
C SER A 133 -23.58 -0.11 4.59
N PRO A 134 -22.98 0.21 3.42
CA PRO A 134 -21.69 0.88 3.37
C PRO A 134 -21.60 2.13 4.26
N MET A 135 -22.71 2.85 4.39
CA MET A 135 -22.84 3.98 5.29
C MET A 135 -22.77 3.57 6.77
N GLY A 136 -23.47 2.50 7.16
CA GLY A 136 -23.40 1.96 8.53
C GLY A 136 -21.97 1.56 8.90
N LEU A 137 -21.19 0.99 7.96
CA LEU A 137 -19.78 0.70 8.15
C LEU A 137 -18.93 1.97 8.31
N MET A 138 -19.24 3.05 7.58
CA MET A 138 -18.56 4.34 7.78
C MET A 138 -18.83 4.92 9.17
N LEU A 139 -20.06 4.85 9.65
CA LEU A 139 -20.44 5.31 10.99
C LEU A 139 -19.81 4.45 12.09
N LEU A 140 -19.75 3.12 11.90
CA LEU A 140 -19.03 2.21 12.80
C LEU A 140 -17.54 2.58 12.88
N ALA A 141 -16.89 2.79 11.74
CA ALA A 141 -15.49 3.22 11.70
C ALA A 141 -15.29 4.58 12.39
N THR A 142 -16.24 5.53 12.23
CA THR A 142 -16.22 6.81 12.92
C THR A 142 -16.31 6.64 14.44
N GLY A 143 -17.22 5.77 14.92
CA GLY A 143 -17.38 5.46 16.34
C GLY A 143 -16.13 4.85 16.95
N LEU A 144 -15.51 3.88 16.25
CA LEU A 144 -14.25 3.27 16.68
C LEU A 144 -13.11 4.28 16.72
N LEU A 145 -12.99 5.14 15.69
CA LEU A 145 -11.99 6.19 15.66
C LEU A 145 -12.24 7.23 16.77
N GLY A 146 -13.50 7.63 16.99
CA GLY A 146 -13.89 8.52 18.09
C GLY A 146 -13.56 7.94 19.47
N ALA A 147 -13.74 6.63 19.66
CA ALA A 147 -13.38 5.95 20.90
C ALA A 147 -11.89 6.09 21.25
N THR A 148 -11.01 6.16 20.24
CA THR A 148 -9.56 6.37 20.47
C THR A 148 -9.24 7.70 21.13
N LEU A 149 -10.09 8.75 20.94
CA LEU A 149 -9.93 10.05 21.61
C LEU A 149 -10.11 9.96 23.14
N PHE A 150 -10.99 9.07 23.59
CA PHE A 150 -11.21 8.85 25.03
C PHE A 150 -10.11 7.97 25.63
N LEU A 151 -9.55 7.04 24.87
CA LEU A 151 -8.44 6.19 25.32
C LEU A 151 -7.12 6.95 25.43
N ALA A 152 -6.91 7.97 24.59
CA ALA A 152 -5.79 8.90 24.67
C ALA A 152 -6.06 10.03 25.69
N GLY A 153 -6.25 9.68 26.97
CA GLY A 153 -6.61 10.62 28.05
C GLY A 153 -5.66 11.81 28.17
N PRO A 154 -6.15 12.97 28.70
CA PRO A 154 -5.39 14.22 28.73
C PRO A 154 -4.14 14.18 29.63
N GLU A 155 -4.11 13.32 30.62
CA GLU A 155 -3.06 13.30 31.66
C GLU A 155 -1.87 12.38 31.36
N ARG A 156 -2.01 11.43 30.40
CA ARG A 156 -0.91 10.52 30.03
C ARG A 156 0.13 11.12 29.10
N ALA A 157 -0.08 12.34 28.64
CA ALA A 157 0.88 13.12 27.86
C ALA A 157 1.88 13.90 28.74
N ALA A 158 1.91 13.68 30.03
CA ALA A 158 3.01 14.16 30.86
C ALA A 158 4.25 13.30 30.55
N VAL A 159 4.97 13.71 29.51
CA VAL A 159 6.32 13.20 29.22
C VAL A 159 7.16 13.43 30.48
N PRO A 160 7.76 12.40 31.08
CA PRO A 160 8.67 12.60 32.22
C PRO A 160 9.71 13.66 31.83
N GLU A 161 9.96 14.60 32.73
CA GLU A 161 10.89 15.73 32.45
C GLU A 161 12.28 15.28 31.98
N GLY A 162 12.70 14.06 32.33
CA GLY A 162 13.92 13.44 31.80
C GLY A 162 13.90 13.06 30.32
N SER A 163 12.72 12.91 29.67
CA SER A 163 12.62 12.63 28.22
C SER A 163 12.63 13.90 27.36
N ARG A 164 12.32 15.07 27.96
CA ARG A 164 12.47 16.37 27.28
C ARG A 164 13.91 16.71 26.90
N ALA A 165 14.89 16.18 27.65
CA ALA A 165 16.30 16.41 27.38
C ALA A 165 16.80 15.77 26.07
N ILE A 166 16.09 14.71 25.54
CA ILE A 166 16.46 14.05 24.28
C ILE A 166 15.76 14.70 23.09
N SER A 167 14.62 15.37 23.31
CA SER A 167 13.87 16.06 22.24
C SER A 167 14.39 17.47 21.94
N THR A 168 15.31 18.01 22.72
CA THR A 168 15.98 19.31 22.51
C THR A 168 17.26 19.22 21.70
N GLU A 169 17.51 18.16 20.95
CA GLU A 169 18.39 18.27 19.78
C GLU A 169 17.71 19.21 18.74
N HIS A 170 17.73 20.50 19.06
CA HIS A 170 17.49 21.62 18.15
C HIS A 170 18.59 21.59 17.08
N GLY A 171 18.44 20.73 16.10
CA GLY A 171 19.44 20.61 15.05
C GLY A 171 19.27 19.40 14.14
N ARG A 172 18.21 18.58 14.30
CA ARG A 172 17.95 17.58 13.27
C ARG A 172 17.48 18.32 12.01
N PRO A 173 18.30 18.35 10.96
CA PRO A 173 17.85 18.95 9.71
C PRO A 173 16.58 18.21 9.30
N VAL A 174 15.52 18.97 9.09
CA VAL A 174 14.30 18.39 8.52
C VAL A 174 14.65 17.82 7.17
N PRO A 175 14.27 16.58 6.85
CA PRO A 175 14.52 16.00 5.55
C PRO A 175 14.11 16.98 4.46
N ARG A 176 15.07 17.44 3.67
CA ARG A 176 14.81 18.34 2.55
C ARG A 176 14.35 17.46 1.39
N LEU A 177 13.05 17.35 1.15
CA LEU A 177 12.51 16.49 0.08
C LEU A 177 13.25 16.74 -1.24
N PHE A 178 13.41 18.02 -1.63
CA PHE A 178 14.14 18.38 -2.85
C PHE A 178 15.65 18.14 -2.76
N GLY A 179 16.25 18.32 -1.57
CA GLY A 179 17.66 17.97 -1.33
C GLY A 179 17.87 16.46 -1.39
N GLY A 180 16.96 15.69 -0.85
CA GLY A 180 16.98 14.23 -0.90
C GLY A 180 16.86 13.67 -2.32
N ILE A 181 16.03 14.26 -3.19
CA ILE A 181 15.93 13.86 -4.60
C ILE A 181 17.27 14.08 -5.31
N GLY A 182 17.89 15.26 -5.13
CA GLY A 182 19.20 15.55 -5.73
C GLY A 182 20.29 14.61 -5.24
N LEU A 183 20.24 14.20 -3.97
CA LEU A 183 21.16 13.23 -3.38
C LEU A 183 20.97 11.84 -4.02
N VAL A 184 19.74 11.36 -4.14
CA VAL A 184 19.40 10.06 -4.76
C VAL A 184 19.88 10.01 -6.21
N LEU A 185 19.70 11.08 -6.98
CA LEU A 185 20.13 11.13 -8.38
C LEU A 185 21.64 11.15 -8.57
N ARG A 186 22.42 11.59 -7.55
CA ARG A 186 23.89 11.65 -7.59
C ARG A 186 24.56 10.39 -7.06
N ASP A 187 23.94 9.72 -6.10
CA ASP A 187 24.47 8.50 -5.50
C ASP A 187 23.93 7.27 -6.24
N ARG A 188 24.83 6.50 -6.87
CA ARG A 188 24.47 5.33 -7.67
C ARG A 188 23.74 4.26 -6.84
N TYR A 189 24.11 4.06 -5.58
CA TYR A 189 23.49 3.06 -4.73
C TYR A 189 22.05 3.46 -4.36
N LEU A 190 21.85 4.71 -3.95
CA LEU A 190 20.53 5.25 -3.67
C LEU A 190 19.65 5.28 -4.92
N LEU A 191 20.20 5.59 -6.09
CA LEU A 191 19.50 5.57 -7.36
C LEU A 191 19.00 4.16 -7.71
N LEU A 192 19.82 3.14 -7.48
CA LEU A 192 19.40 1.74 -7.69
C LEU A 192 18.27 1.32 -6.73
N ILE A 193 18.33 1.74 -5.45
CA ILE A 193 17.22 1.51 -4.51
C ILE A 193 15.96 2.25 -4.98
N ALA A 194 16.09 3.49 -5.43
CA ALA A 194 14.96 4.26 -5.94
C ALA A 194 14.32 3.60 -7.17
N LEU A 195 15.13 3.16 -8.13
CA LEU A 195 14.66 2.44 -9.31
C LEU A 195 13.95 1.14 -8.93
N LEU A 196 14.51 0.36 -8.03
CA LEU A 196 13.87 -0.85 -7.49
C LEU A 196 12.51 -0.52 -6.90
N VAL A 197 12.41 0.50 -6.07
CA VAL A 197 11.15 0.93 -5.42
C VAL A 197 10.12 1.38 -6.45
N VAL A 198 10.52 2.17 -7.46
CA VAL A 198 9.64 2.60 -8.55
C VAL A 198 9.09 1.40 -9.32
N LEU A 199 9.96 0.45 -9.71
CA LEU A 199 9.56 -0.73 -10.47
C LEU A 199 8.62 -1.63 -9.65
N LEU A 200 8.95 -1.91 -8.40
CA LEU A 200 8.11 -2.74 -7.54
C LEU A 200 6.74 -2.10 -7.29
N ASN A 201 6.68 -0.79 -7.07
CA ASN A 201 5.40 -0.11 -6.89
C ASN A 201 4.59 -0.05 -8.20
N TRP A 202 5.23 0.18 -9.34
CA TRP A 202 4.58 0.09 -10.64
C TRP A 202 3.93 -1.28 -10.87
N ILE A 203 4.68 -2.36 -10.67
CA ILE A 203 4.20 -3.75 -10.82
C ILE A 203 3.02 -4.01 -9.89
N ASN A 204 3.15 -3.65 -8.62
CA ASN A 204 2.08 -3.81 -7.62
C ASN A 204 0.81 -3.02 -8.02
N SER A 205 0.96 -1.75 -8.41
CA SER A 205 -0.17 -0.90 -8.80
C SER A 205 -0.85 -1.37 -10.10
N THR A 206 -0.09 -1.93 -11.06
CA THR A 206 -0.66 -2.57 -12.25
C THR A 206 -1.44 -3.84 -11.88
N GLY A 207 -0.92 -4.64 -10.96
CA GLY A 207 -1.63 -5.82 -10.44
C GLY A 207 -2.93 -5.46 -9.70
N GLU A 208 -2.92 -4.37 -8.95
CA GLU A 208 -4.13 -3.83 -8.31
C GLU A 208 -5.17 -3.34 -9.35
N PHE A 209 -4.71 -2.80 -10.49
CA PHE A 209 -5.59 -2.45 -11.60
C PHE A 209 -6.24 -3.69 -12.21
N ILE A 210 -5.45 -4.74 -12.52
CA ILE A 210 -5.97 -6.02 -13.05
C ILE A 210 -6.98 -6.65 -12.08
N LEU A 211 -6.66 -6.69 -10.79
CA LEU A 211 -7.56 -7.19 -9.76
C LEU A 211 -8.87 -6.41 -9.74
N ALA A 212 -8.80 -5.07 -9.75
CA ALA A 212 -9.98 -4.21 -9.71
C ALA A 212 -10.89 -4.41 -10.93
N ASP A 213 -10.32 -4.57 -12.11
CA ASP A 213 -11.04 -4.78 -13.36
C ASP A 213 -11.79 -6.12 -13.33
N ILE A 214 -11.10 -7.20 -12.96
CA ILE A 214 -11.69 -8.55 -12.88
C ILE A 214 -12.74 -8.62 -11.75
N VAL A 215 -12.50 -8.01 -10.60
CA VAL A 215 -13.48 -7.96 -9.49
C VAL A 215 -14.74 -7.20 -9.89
N LYS A 216 -14.59 -6.10 -10.61
CA LYS A 216 -15.73 -5.35 -11.13
C LYS A 216 -16.52 -6.17 -12.13
N ALA A 217 -15.85 -6.83 -13.08
CA ALA A 217 -16.50 -7.68 -14.09
C ALA A 217 -17.27 -8.85 -13.44
N ASP A 218 -16.69 -9.52 -12.43
CA ASP A 218 -17.36 -10.58 -11.68
C ASP A 218 -18.59 -10.05 -10.91
N ALA A 219 -18.46 -8.89 -10.25
CA ALA A 219 -19.58 -8.27 -9.53
C ALA A 219 -20.73 -7.91 -10.47
N VAL A 220 -20.47 -7.33 -11.65
CA VAL A 220 -21.47 -7.03 -12.67
C VAL A 220 -22.16 -8.30 -13.14
N ALA A 221 -21.41 -9.37 -13.43
CA ALA A 221 -21.96 -10.65 -13.86
C ALA A 221 -22.89 -11.29 -12.80
N ARG A 222 -22.49 -11.25 -11.52
CA ARG A 222 -23.32 -11.77 -10.39
C ARG A 222 -24.59 -10.95 -10.18
N VAL A 223 -24.53 -9.63 -10.27
CA VAL A 223 -25.70 -8.76 -10.17
C VAL A 223 -26.67 -9.08 -11.31
N ALA A 224 -26.19 -9.21 -12.54
CA ALA A 224 -27.00 -9.57 -13.70
C ALA A 224 -27.64 -10.97 -13.53
N ALA A 225 -26.87 -11.98 -13.09
CA ALA A 225 -27.37 -13.33 -12.85
C ALA A 225 -28.44 -13.42 -11.74
N SER A 226 -28.39 -12.50 -10.76
CA SER A 226 -29.38 -12.42 -9.68
C SER A 226 -30.64 -11.62 -10.04
N GLY A 227 -30.76 -11.13 -11.29
CA GLY A 227 -31.83 -10.24 -11.68
C GLY A 227 -31.86 -8.91 -10.94
N GLY A 228 -30.70 -8.46 -10.43
CA GLY A 228 -30.58 -7.22 -9.67
C GLY A 228 -30.85 -7.36 -8.16
N ALA A 229 -31.03 -8.58 -7.65
CA ALA A 229 -31.26 -8.81 -6.22
C ALA A 229 -30.02 -8.56 -5.35
N LEU A 230 -28.82 -8.66 -5.94
CA LEU A 230 -27.55 -8.42 -5.24
C LEU A 230 -27.09 -6.97 -5.43
N ASP A 231 -26.63 -6.34 -4.33
CA ASP A 231 -26.03 -5.02 -4.40
C ASP A 231 -24.53 -5.10 -4.76
N MET A 232 -24.15 -4.43 -5.84
CA MET A 232 -22.79 -4.41 -6.35
C MET A 232 -21.79 -3.85 -5.34
N SER A 233 -22.16 -2.81 -4.59
CA SER A 233 -21.28 -2.20 -3.59
C SER A 233 -20.99 -3.16 -2.44
N SER A 234 -21.98 -3.92 -2.02
CA SER A 234 -21.84 -4.94 -0.97
C SER A 234 -20.97 -6.10 -1.42
N LEU A 235 -21.11 -6.58 -2.68
CA LEU A 235 -20.26 -7.63 -3.23
C LEU A 235 -18.77 -7.19 -3.28
N ILE A 236 -18.50 -6.01 -3.79
CA ILE A 236 -17.13 -5.48 -3.88
C ILE A 236 -16.56 -5.23 -2.47
N THR A 237 -17.37 -4.70 -1.53
CA THR A 237 -16.93 -4.47 -0.15
C THR A 237 -16.58 -5.79 0.55
N ALA A 238 -17.43 -6.81 0.41
CA ALA A 238 -17.20 -8.14 0.97
C ALA A 238 -15.92 -8.77 0.41
N PHE A 239 -15.72 -8.69 -0.93
CA PHE A 239 -14.52 -9.18 -1.58
C PHE A 239 -13.26 -8.52 -1.01
N TYR A 240 -13.19 -7.20 -0.99
CA TYR A 240 -12.00 -6.49 -0.49
C TYR A 240 -11.82 -6.63 1.03
N GLY A 241 -12.87 -6.86 1.79
CA GLY A 241 -12.79 -7.23 3.21
C GLY A 241 -12.11 -8.58 3.39
N ASP A 242 -12.59 -9.60 2.67
CA ASP A 242 -12.00 -10.94 2.69
C ASP A 242 -10.57 -10.97 2.14
N PHE A 243 -10.32 -10.30 1.01
CA PHE A 243 -9.00 -10.17 0.42
C PHE A 243 -7.99 -9.56 1.41
N GLN A 244 -8.34 -8.45 2.05
CA GLN A 244 -7.46 -7.79 3.02
C GLN A 244 -7.24 -8.62 4.29
N PHE A 245 -8.23 -9.41 4.71
CA PHE A 245 -8.07 -10.35 5.81
C PHE A 245 -6.96 -11.36 5.50
N TRP A 246 -7.01 -12.02 4.34
CA TRP A 246 -6.01 -13.02 3.96
C TRP A 246 -4.63 -12.40 3.74
N VAL A 247 -4.54 -11.25 3.10
CA VAL A 247 -3.27 -10.51 2.94
C VAL A 247 -2.65 -10.20 4.30
N THR A 248 -3.42 -9.67 5.24
CA THR A 248 -2.91 -9.31 6.57
C THR A 248 -2.52 -10.55 7.37
N LEU A 249 -3.32 -11.62 7.31
CA LEU A 249 -3.04 -12.87 8.01
C LEU A 249 -1.73 -13.51 7.53
N PHE A 250 -1.55 -13.64 6.22
CA PHE A 250 -0.33 -14.22 5.66
C PHE A 250 0.87 -13.31 5.85
N SER A 251 0.72 -12.00 5.66
CA SER A 251 1.78 -11.03 5.93
C SER A 251 2.28 -11.12 7.39
N PHE A 252 1.36 -11.19 8.34
CA PHE A 252 1.68 -11.35 9.75
C PHE A 252 2.36 -12.68 10.04
N GLY A 253 1.88 -13.80 9.47
CA GLY A 253 2.50 -15.12 9.59
C GLY A 253 3.91 -15.16 9.00
N ILE A 254 4.11 -14.61 7.79
CA ILE A 254 5.43 -14.52 7.15
C ILE A 254 6.38 -13.67 8.03
N GLN A 255 5.91 -12.52 8.51
CA GLN A 255 6.71 -11.63 9.35
C GLN A 255 7.18 -12.31 10.64
N LEU A 256 6.32 -13.07 11.32
CA LEU A 256 6.64 -13.73 12.58
C LEU A 256 7.55 -14.95 12.41
N PHE A 257 7.29 -15.80 11.41
CA PHE A 257 7.87 -17.12 11.35
C PHE A 257 8.92 -17.29 10.25
N LEU A 258 8.83 -16.55 9.15
CA LEU A 258 9.62 -16.79 7.96
C LEU A 258 10.71 -15.74 7.72
N VAL A 259 10.48 -14.45 7.97
CA VAL A 259 11.43 -13.39 7.62
C VAL A 259 12.80 -13.62 8.22
N SER A 260 12.89 -13.90 9.52
CA SER A 260 14.17 -14.15 10.19
C SER A 260 14.89 -15.38 9.63
N ARG A 261 14.15 -16.46 9.37
CA ARG A 261 14.71 -17.71 8.82
C ARG A 261 15.20 -17.51 7.38
N ILE A 262 14.44 -16.78 6.57
CA ILE A 262 14.85 -16.47 5.19
C ILE A 262 16.16 -15.68 5.19
N PHE A 263 16.28 -14.65 6.04
CA PHE A 263 17.53 -13.90 6.15
C PHE A 263 18.72 -14.77 6.60
N GLN A 264 18.50 -15.74 7.48
CA GLN A 264 19.54 -16.68 7.91
C GLN A 264 19.96 -17.66 6.81
N LEU A 265 19.00 -18.13 5.98
CA LEU A 265 19.24 -19.14 4.95
C LEU A 265 19.82 -18.55 3.66
N VAL A 266 19.27 -17.46 3.17
CA VAL A 266 19.60 -16.92 1.84
C VAL A 266 20.17 -15.49 1.90
N GLY A 267 20.26 -14.90 3.08
CA GLY A 267 20.74 -13.52 3.28
C GLY A 267 19.81 -12.46 2.66
N VAL A 268 20.25 -11.19 2.71
CA VAL A 268 19.48 -10.05 2.21
C VAL A 268 19.28 -10.13 0.69
N ARG A 269 20.30 -10.57 -0.05
CA ARG A 269 20.25 -10.70 -1.52
C ARG A 269 19.22 -11.74 -1.96
N GLY A 270 19.23 -12.92 -1.35
CA GLY A 270 18.24 -13.97 -1.64
C GLY A 270 16.83 -13.53 -1.27
N ALA A 271 16.66 -12.88 -0.13
CA ALA A 271 15.38 -12.35 0.32
C ALA A 271 14.80 -11.31 -0.66
N LEU A 272 15.66 -10.48 -1.28
CA LEU A 272 15.27 -9.49 -2.29
C LEU A 272 14.68 -10.14 -3.56
N LEU A 273 15.12 -11.34 -3.92
CA LEU A 273 14.68 -12.05 -5.12
C LEU A 273 13.39 -12.84 -4.95
N ILE A 274 13.02 -13.21 -3.72
CA ILE A 274 11.83 -14.04 -3.48
C ILE A 274 10.56 -13.36 -4.00
N HIS A 275 10.35 -12.10 -3.66
CA HIS A 275 9.17 -11.36 -4.11
C HIS A 275 9.07 -11.26 -5.64
N PRO A 276 10.08 -10.77 -6.37
CA PRO A 276 10.04 -10.74 -7.84
C PRO A 276 9.80 -12.11 -8.49
N ILE A 277 10.38 -13.19 -7.95
CA ILE A 277 10.19 -14.54 -8.50
C ILE A 277 8.74 -15.00 -8.32
N VAL A 278 8.18 -14.86 -7.13
CA VAL A 278 6.78 -15.26 -6.86
C VAL A 278 5.81 -14.46 -7.74
N VAL A 279 6.07 -13.18 -7.91
CA VAL A 279 5.25 -12.29 -8.72
C VAL A 279 5.42 -12.63 -10.21
N ALA A 280 6.63 -12.96 -10.69
CA ALA A 280 6.89 -13.41 -12.06
C ALA A 280 6.11 -14.69 -12.39
N VAL A 281 6.17 -15.68 -11.50
CA VAL A 281 5.38 -16.92 -11.65
C VAL A 281 3.89 -16.61 -11.69
N GLY A 282 3.40 -15.77 -10.81
CA GLY A 282 1.97 -15.39 -10.75
C GLY A 282 1.49 -14.72 -12.05
N TYR A 283 2.17 -13.67 -12.50
CA TYR A 283 1.79 -12.99 -13.74
C TYR A 283 2.06 -13.82 -14.99
N GLY A 284 3.06 -14.71 -14.97
CA GLY A 284 3.25 -15.70 -16.02
C GLY A 284 2.06 -16.64 -16.17
N LEU A 285 1.56 -17.18 -15.06
CA LEU A 285 0.33 -17.99 -15.06
C LEU A 285 -0.89 -17.19 -15.52
N LEU A 286 -1.00 -15.92 -15.12
CA LEU A 286 -2.11 -15.06 -15.55
C LEU A 286 -2.05 -14.75 -17.06
N ALA A 287 -0.86 -14.49 -17.60
CA ALA A 287 -0.66 -14.25 -19.03
C ALA A 287 -1.01 -15.50 -19.86
N LEU A 288 -0.69 -16.69 -19.34
CA LEU A 288 -0.98 -17.97 -19.99
C LEU A 288 -2.40 -18.49 -19.73
N ALA A 289 -3.17 -17.85 -18.84
CA ALA A 289 -4.52 -18.29 -18.47
C ALA A 289 -5.47 -18.54 -19.67
N PRO A 290 -5.46 -17.73 -20.76
CA PRO A 290 -6.27 -18.01 -21.94
C PRO A 290 -5.90 -19.34 -22.63
N MET A 291 -4.64 -19.77 -22.54
CA MET A 291 -4.15 -21.02 -23.15
C MET A 291 -4.41 -22.24 -22.26
N LEU A 292 -4.64 -22.06 -20.98
CA LEU A 292 -4.87 -23.14 -20.02
C LEU A 292 -6.30 -23.69 -20.01
N GLY A 293 -7.13 -23.34 -21.00
CA GLY A 293 -8.43 -23.95 -21.22
C GLY A 293 -9.45 -23.77 -20.07
N GLY A 294 -9.30 -22.77 -19.22
CA GLY A 294 -10.26 -22.48 -18.15
C GLY A 294 -10.18 -23.38 -16.91
N PHE A 295 -9.09 -24.15 -16.73
CA PHE A 295 -8.89 -25.01 -15.55
C PHE A 295 -8.98 -24.27 -14.22
N VAL A 296 -8.53 -23.00 -14.18
CA VAL A 296 -8.68 -22.12 -13.01
C VAL A 296 -9.38 -20.86 -13.45
N PRO A 297 -10.51 -20.48 -12.81
CA PRO A 297 -11.17 -19.21 -13.09
C PRO A 297 -10.18 -18.04 -12.88
N ILE A 298 -10.14 -17.13 -13.85
CA ILE A 298 -9.22 -15.99 -13.86
C ILE A 298 -9.35 -15.13 -12.58
N PHE A 299 -10.59 -15.04 -12.07
CA PHE A 299 -10.90 -14.37 -10.81
C PHE A 299 -10.17 -15.00 -9.61
N THR A 300 -10.19 -16.34 -9.51
CA THR A 300 -9.52 -17.07 -8.44
C THR A 300 -8.00 -16.93 -8.57
N LEU A 301 -7.48 -17.02 -9.79
CA LEU A 301 -6.05 -16.92 -10.08
C LEU A 301 -5.51 -15.56 -9.66
N ILE A 302 -6.10 -14.45 -10.13
CA ILE A 302 -5.64 -13.10 -9.78
C ILE A 302 -5.77 -12.82 -8.27
N ARG A 303 -6.83 -13.31 -7.61
CA ARG A 303 -7.01 -13.20 -6.16
C ARG A 303 -5.85 -13.86 -5.42
N LEU A 304 -5.48 -15.09 -5.78
CA LEU A 304 -4.38 -15.82 -5.14
C LEU A 304 -3.02 -15.15 -5.39
N ILE A 305 -2.77 -14.72 -6.63
CA ILE A 305 -1.54 -14.00 -7.01
C ILE A 305 -1.42 -12.74 -6.15
N LYS A 306 -2.46 -11.92 -6.07
CA LYS A 306 -2.42 -10.66 -5.32
C LYS A 306 -2.35 -10.85 -3.81
N ILE A 307 -2.96 -11.90 -3.26
CA ILE A 307 -2.78 -12.26 -1.85
C ILE A 307 -1.31 -12.61 -1.58
N ALA A 308 -0.70 -13.45 -2.41
CA ALA A 308 0.71 -13.85 -2.25
C ALA A 308 1.65 -12.64 -2.42
N GLU A 309 1.48 -11.85 -3.49
CA GLU A 309 2.26 -10.64 -3.78
C GLU A 309 2.21 -9.66 -2.60
N ASN A 310 1.01 -9.21 -2.21
CA ASN A 310 0.85 -8.22 -1.15
C ASN A 310 1.33 -8.75 0.22
N SER A 311 1.14 -10.05 0.51
CA SER A 311 1.59 -10.63 1.76
C SER A 311 3.12 -10.66 1.89
N ILE A 312 3.80 -10.99 0.80
CA ILE A 312 5.27 -10.99 0.75
C ILE A 312 5.80 -9.55 0.73
N ASP A 313 5.15 -8.65 0.00
CA ASP A 313 5.56 -7.24 -0.05
C ASP A 313 5.47 -6.57 1.32
N TYR A 314 4.35 -6.71 2.03
CA TYR A 314 4.15 -6.08 3.34
C TYR A 314 5.00 -6.70 4.45
N SER A 315 5.50 -7.90 4.28
CA SER A 315 6.36 -8.59 5.27
C SER A 315 7.83 -8.61 4.85
N LEU A 316 8.19 -9.59 4.02
CA LEU A 316 9.57 -9.87 3.65
C LEU A 316 10.21 -8.71 2.87
N MET A 317 9.55 -8.23 1.81
CA MET A 317 10.12 -7.20 0.94
C MET A 317 10.25 -5.87 1.69
N ASN A 318 9.25 -5.49 2.49
CA ASN A 318 9.33 -4.29 3.31
C ASN A 318 10.51 -4.34 4.28
N THR A 319 10.73 -5.47 4.96
CA THR A 319 11.88 -5.67 5.86
C THR A 319 13.19 -5.64 5.09
N THR A 320 13.28 -6.34 3.96
CA THR A 320 14.47 -6.39 3.09
C THR A 320 14.84 -4.99 2.61
N ARG A 321 13.87 -4.21 2.13
CA ARG A 321 14.07 -2.82 1.69
C ARG A 321 14.62 -1.93 2.79
N GLN A 322 14.16 -2.07 4.04
CA GLN A 322 14.71 -1.33 5.18
C GLN A 322 16.20 -1.67 5.42
N THR A 323 16.59 -2.95 5.23
CA THR A 323 17.99 -3.36 5.43
C THR A 323 18.94 -2.79 4.38
N LEU A 324 18.47 -2.45 3.17
CA LEU A 324 19.29 -1.83 2.14
C LEU A 324 19.85 -0.45 2.56
N PHE A 325 19.20 0.23 3.50
CA PHE A 325 19.67 1.52 4.00
C PHE A 325 20.70 1.40 5.15
N LEU A 326 21.00 0.19 5.65
CA LEU A 326 21.94 0.03 6.76
C LEU A 326 23.36 0.49 6.43
N PRO A 327 23.93 0.19 5.24
CA PRO A 327 25.30 0.60 4.89
C PRO A 327 25.41 2.08 4.46
N VAL A 328 24.30 2.80 4.33
CA VAL A 328 24.29 4.21 3.87
C VAL A 328 24.65 5.12 5.04
N ASP A 329 25.43 6.19 4.76
CA ASP A 329 25.81 7.22 5.73
C ASP A 329 24.56 7.92 6.33
N ARG A 330 24.76 8.59 7.48
CA ARG A 330 23.65 9.12 8.29
C ARG A 330 22.79 10.14 7.51
N ASP A 331 23.43 11.11 6.85
CA ASP A 331 22.73 12.19 6.16
C ASP A 331 21.98 11.66 4.93
N SER A 332 22.63 10.84 4.12
CA SER A 332 22.03 10.15 2.97
C SER A 332 20.91 9.19 3.38
N LYS A 333 21.02 8.56 4.56
CA LYS A 333 19.97 7.70 5.10
C LYS A 333 18.68 8.45 5.40
N TYR A 334 18.76 9.64 6.00
CA TYR A 334 17.56 10.41 6.35
C TYR A 334 16.92 11.09 5.14
N ASP A 335 17.70 11.87 4.38
CA ASP A 335 17.17 12.63 3.26
C ASP A 335 16.89 11.75 2.04
N GLY A 336 17.82 10.86 1.69
CA GLY A 336 17.67 9.94 0.57
C GLY A 336 16.53 8.94 0.77
N LYS A 337 16.44 8.33 1.96
CA LYS A 337 15.35 7.39 2.27
C LYS A 337 13.99 8.09 2.25
N THR A 338 13.88 9.29 2.81
CA THR A 338 12.63 10.06 2.79
C THR A 338 12.21 10.36 1.35
N ALA A 339 13.14 10.77 0.48
CA ALA A 339 12.85 11.00 -0.93
C ALA A 339 12.42 9.72 -1.65
N ILE A 340 13.06 8.58 -1.37
CA ILE A 340 12.71 7.29 -1.97
C ILE A 340 11.33 6.83 -1.52
N ASP A 341 11.03 6.85 -0.21
CA ASP A 341 9.77 6.35 0.35
C ASP A 341 8.57 7.29 0.05
N THR A 342 8.82 8.57 -0.27
CA THR A 342 7.73 9.53 -0.57
C THR A 342 7.63 9.86 -2.06
N PHE A 343 8.70 10.32 -2.69
CA PHE A 343 8.67 10.78 -4.07
C PHE A 343 8.80 9.61 -5.06
N PHE A 344 9.90 8.84 -4.97
CA PHE A 344 10.15 7.76 -5.95
C PHE A 344 9.11 6.66 -5.87
N TRP A 345 8.62 6.31 -4.68
CA TRP A 345 7.49 5.38 -4.55
C TRP A 345 6.28 5.86 -5.37
N ARG A 346 5.93 7.14 -5.30
CA ARG A 346 4.79 7.70 -6.03
C ARG A 346 4.98 7.78 -7.54
N CYS A 347 6.24 7.84 -8.01
CA CYS A 347 6.51 7.76 -9.44
C CYS A 347 6.01 6.44 -10.04
N GLY A 348 6.07 5.32 -9.31
CA GLY A 348 5.49 4.05 -9.76
C GLY A 348 3.98 4.12 -10.01
N ASP A 349 3.23 4.81 -9.14
CA ASP A 349 1.79 5.03 -9.32
C ASP A 349 1.49 5.87 -10.58
N LEU A 350 2.31 6.89 -10.85
CA LEU A 350 2.15 7.75 -12.03
C LEU A 350 2.46 6.99 -13.33
N ILE A 351 3.54 6.20 -13.33
CA ILE A 351 3.92 5.36 -14.47
C ILE A 351 2.83 4.33 -14.75
N GLN A 352 2.28 3.70 -13.71
CA GLN A 352 1.18 2.75 -13.84
C GLN A 352 -0.07 3.40 -14.47
N ALA A 353 -0.46 4.58 -14.01
CA ALA A 353 -1.63 5.26 -14.58
C ALA A 353 -1.42 5.62 -16.05
N LEU A 354 -0.21 6.05 -16.42
CA LEU A 354 0.16 6.31 -17.82
C LEU A 354 0.12 5.01 -18.65
N ALA A 355 0.67 3.93 -18.11
CA ALA A 355 0.66 2.62 -18.78
C ALA A 355 -0.76 2.09 -19.00
N VAL A 356 -1.65 2.28 -18.01
CA VAL A 356 -3.07 1.92 -18.15
C VAL A 356 -3.75 2.79 -19.23
N TYR A 357 -3.51 4.10 -19.23
CA TYR A 357 -4.06 4.99 -20.25
C TYR A 357 -3.62 4.57 -21.66
N VAL A 358 -2.33 4.37 -21.86
CA VAL A 358 -1.77 3.97 -23.18
C VAL A 358 -2.30 2.59 -23.57
N GLY A 359 -2.24 1.63 -22.63
CA GLY A 359 -2.68 0.26 -22.89
C GLY A 359 -4.16 0.18 -23.28
N LEU A 360 -5.06 0.82 -22.55
CA LEU A 360 -6.49 0.75 -22.83
C LEU A 360 -6.91 1.59 -24.03
N ASN A 361 -6.44 2.84 -24.12
CA ASN A 361 -7.00 3.82 -25.06
C ASN A 361 -6.26 3.87 -26.41
N LEU A 362 -4.96 3.50 -26.44
CA LEU A 362 -4.17 3.52 -27.67
C LEU A 362 -3.92 2.12 -28.22
N LEU A 363 -3.67 1.13 -27.31
CA LEU A 363 -3.28 -0.22 -27.71
C LEU A 363 -4.41 -1.25 -27.54
N HIS A 364 -5.55 -0.88 -26.94
CA HIS A 364 -6.72 -1.73 -26.69
C HIS A 364 -6.38 -3.02 -25.91
N TRP A 365 -5.46 -2.91 -24.97
CA TRP A 365 -4.98 -4.02 -24.14
C TRP A 365 -6.06 -4.57 -23.20
N GLN A 366 -5.95 -5.86 -22.91
CA GLN A 366 -6.72 -6.59 -21.93
C GLN A 366 -5.84 -7.03 -20.76
N ALA A 367 -6.41 -7.62 -19.71
CA ALA A 367 -5.68 -8.08 -18.51
C ALA A 367 -4.42 -8.91 -18.79
N PRO A 368 -4.38 -9.87 -19.77
CA PRO A 368 -3.16 -10.61 -20.09
C PRO A 368 -2.01 -9.72 -20.58
N HIS A 369 -2.29 -8.68 -21.36
CA HIS A 369 -1.25 -7.76 -21.85
C HIS A 369 -0.62 -6.96 -20.71
N PHE A 370 -1.42 -6.53 -19.73
CA PHE A 370 -0.89 -5.88 -18.52
C PHE A 370 -0.08 -6.86 -17.65
N ALA A 371 -0.45 -8.16 -17.63
CA ALA A 371 0.35 -9.18 -16.97
C ALA A 371 1.72 -9.36 -17.66
N LEU A 372 1.77 -9.34 -18.98
CA LEU A 372 3.02 -9.37 -19.77
C LEU A 372 3.87 -8.12 -19.53
N LEU A 373 3.24 -6.94 -19.44
CA LEU A 373 3.94 -5.70 -19.10
C LEU A 373 4.60 -5.81 -17.72
N ASN A 374 3.89 -6.37 -16.72
CA ASN A 374 4.46 -6.63 -15.40
C ASN A 374 5.62 -7.62 -15.45
N LEU A 375 5.54 -8.67 -16.27
CA LEU A 375 6.66 -9.60 -16.48
C LEU A 375 7.88 -8.89 -17.07
N THR A 376 7.68 -8.00 -18.03
CA THR A 376 8.77 -7.19 -18.60
C THR A 376 9.42 -6.30 -17.53
N ALA A 377 8.62 -5.60 -16.70
CA ALA A 377 9.14 -4.78 -15.62
C ALA A 377 9.87 -5.63 -14.55
N LEU A 378 9.35 -6.82 -14.20
CA LEU A 378 9.99 -7.77 -13.29
C LEU A 378 11.32 -8.29 -13.82
N SER A 379 11.43 -8.51 -15.12
CA SER A 379 12.68 -8.95 -15.73
C SER A 379 13.81 -7.94 -15.51
N PHE A 380 13.50 -6.64 -15.58
CA PHE A 380 14.46 -5.59 -15.23
C PHE A 380 14.87 -5.64 -13.76
N VAL A 381 13.94 -5.94 -12.84
CA VAL A 381 14.27 -6.12 -11.42
C VAL A 381 15.22 -7.31 -11.24
N LEU A 382 14.93 -8.44 -11.87
CA LEU A 382 15.77 -9.66 -11.78
C LEU A 382 17.16 -9.44 -12.37
N ILE A 383 17.27 -8.76 -13.52
CA ILE A 383 18.54 -8.42 -14.15
C ILE A 383 19.40 -7.54 -13.23
N HIS A 384 18.80 -6.54 -12.57
CA HIS A 384 19.53 -5.60 -11.73
C HIS A 384 19.84 -6.13 -10.32
N ALA A 385 18.97 -7.00 -9.78
CA ALA A 385 19.18 -7.59 -8.45
C ALA A 385 20.08 -8.83 -8.47
N GLY A 386 20.31 -9.44 -9.64
CA GLY A 386 21.06 -10.68 -9.77
C GLY A 386 22.55 -10.44 -10.07
N ASP A 387 23.42 -10.92 -9.18
CA ASP A 387 24.89 -10.95 -9.42
C ASP A 387 25.33 -12.14 -10.28
N HIS A 388 24.43 -13.04 -10.66
CA HIS A 388 24.75 -14.26 -11.38
C HIS A 388 24.27 -14.19 -12.84
N ALA A 389 25.12 -14.65 -13.76
CA ALA A 389 24.78 -14.72 -15.18
C ALA A 389 23.46 -15.47 -15.47
N LEU A 390 23.10 -16.43 -14.63
CA LEU A 390 21.87 -17.22 -14.76
C LEU A 390 20.61 -16.38 -14.47
N LEU A 391 20.62 -15.50 -13.47
CA LEU A 391 19.52 -14.58 -13.18
C LEU A 391 19.41 -13.47 -14.23
N PHE A 392 20.54 -13.01 -14.75
CA PHE A 392 20.58 -12.09 -15.88
C PHE A 392 19.94 -12.72 -17.12
N LEU A 393 20.33 -13.96 -17.48
CA LEU A 393 19.78 -14.69 -18.63
C LEU A 393 18.29 -14.96 -18.44
N LEU A 394 17.87 -15.41 -17.25
CA LEU A 394 16.46 -15.66 -16.96
C LEU A 394 15.63 -14.37 -17.11
N GLY A 395 16.12 -13.26 -16.56
CA GLY A 395 15.47 -11.96 -16.72
C GLY A 395 15.38 -11.52 -18.17
N TRP A 396 16.46 -11.72 -18.95
CA TRP A 396 16.52 -11.41 -20.37
C TRP A 396 15.51 -12.25 -21.18
N GLU A 397 15.44 -13.55 -20.95
CA GLU A 397 14.50 -14.46 -21.62
C GLU A 397 13.03 -14.13 -21.28
N ILE A 398 12.74 -13.81 -20.01
CA ILE A 398 11.41 -13.35 -19.59
C ILE A 398 11.05 -12.04 -20.32
N ALA A 399 11.97 -11.08 -20.41
CA ALA A 399 11.74 -9.83 -21.12
C ALA A 399 11.49 -10.05 -22.61
N ALA A 400 12.31 -10.88 -23.25
CA ALA A 400 12.21 -11.20 -24.68
C ALA A 400 10.89 -11.91 -25.00
N LEU A 401 10.50 -12.90 -24.19
CA LEU A 401 9.23 -13.62 -24.35
C LEU A 401 8.03 -12.70 -24.13
N ALA A 402 8.04 -11.90 -23.07
CA ALA A 402 6.96 -10.96 -22.79
C ALA A 402 6.82 -9.90 -23.89
N ALA A 403 7.93 -9.36 -24.39
CA ALA A 403 7.93 -8.41 -25.49
C ALA A 403 7.43 -9.03 -26.81
N TRP A 404 7.78 -10.30 -27.07
CA TRP A 404 7.27 -11.02 -28.24
C TRP A 404 5.77 -11.29 -28.16
N LEU A 405 5.24 -11.60 -26.96
CA LEU A 405 3.81 -11.84 -26.75
C LEU A 405 2.98 -10.54 -26.72
N LEU A 406 3.62 -9.38 -26.51
CA LEU A 406 2.96 -8.06 -26.56
C LEU A 406 2.79 -7.53 -27.99
N ASN A 407 3.58 -8.03 -28.96
CA ASN A 407 3.46 -7.70 -30.39
C ASN A 407 2.48 -8.62 -31.11
#